data_8e9393142531d2c703cb2c7f63efa284
#
_entry.id   8e9393142531d2c703cb2c7f63efa284
#
_cell.length_a   1.000
_cell.length_b   1.000
_cell.length_c   1.000
_cell.angle_alpha   90.00
_cell.angle_beta   90.00
_cell.angle_gamma   90.00
#
_symmetry.space_group_name_H-M   'P 1'
#
loop_
_entity.id
_entity.type
_entity.pdbx_description
1 polymer ?
#
loop_
_entity_poly.entity_id
_entity_poly.type
_entity_poly.pdbx_seq_one_letter_code
_entity_poly.pdbx_strand_id
1 'polypeptide(L)'
;MDILLISNEDACRSRIAQELLHTFGRGMNISTAGVMEGNCVPDVVCNVMEQNGYGISRKKPSGVGVYAHRSWDYVVILCKKAEEELNFLTLNAKRQVHFNFEDPFKNRFQSEGEQEQQIATLYETMYRQLYEFYRDELSEQLLPRCTCGANTYCRCE
;
A
#
# COMPACT_ATOMS: atom_id res chain seq x y z
N MET A 1 -9.31 -4.64 10.54
CA MET A 1 -7.89 -5.02 10.33
C MET A 1 -7.08 -3.76 10.07
N ASP A 2 -6.05 -3.52 10.88
CA ASP A 2 -5.21 -2.33 10.78
C ASP A 2 -3.92 -2.64 10.02
N ILE A 3 -3.71 -1.93 8.92
CA ILE A 3 -2.58 -2.13 8.00
C ILE A 3 -1.79 -0.84 7.86
N LEU A 4 -0.48 -0.90 8.02
CA LEU A 4 0.44 0.20 7.74
C LEU A 4 1.30 -0.13 6.51
N LEU A 5 1.19 0.69 5.49
CA LEU A 5 2.00 0.60 4.28
C LEU A 5 3.17 1.57 4.38
N ILE A 6 4.37 1.08 4.19
CA ILE A 6 5.58 1.88 4.34
C ILE A 6 6.39 1.89 3.05
N SER A 7 6.68 3.09 2.58
CA SER A 7 7.56 3.32 1.45
C SER A 7 8.68 4.30 1.84
N ASN A 8 9.45 4.77 0.86
CA ASN A 8 10.52 5.71 1.11
C ASN A 8 9.99 7.07 1.62
N GLU A 9 9.07 7.70 0.88
CA GLU A 9 8.61 9.08 1.13
C GLU A 9 7.09 9.23 1.33
N ASP A 10 6.34 8.16 1.35
CA ASP A 10 4.86 8.18 1.41
C ASP A 10 4.21 9.01 0.28
N ALA A 11 4.77 8.97 -0.91
CA ALA A 11 4.35 9.86 -2.00
C ALA A 11 3.91 9.14 -3.28
N CYS A 12 4.29 7.88 -3.48
CA CYS A 12 3.96 7.13 -4.69
C CYS A 12 3.52 5.70 -4.36
N ARG A 13 4.44 4.80 -4.05
CA ARG A 13 4.17 3.36 -3.87
C ARG A 13 3.16 3.08 -2.77
N SER A 14 3.29 3.72 -1.61
CA SER A 14 2.34 3.58 -0.50
C SER A 14 0.94 4.08 -0.87
N ARG A 15 0.85 5.16 -1.63
CA ARG A 15 -0.43 5.72 -2.08
C ARG A 15 -1.12 4.82 -3.10
N ILE A 16 -0.36 4.29 -4.06
CA ILE A 16 -0.88 3.31 -5.03
C ILE A 16 -1.37 2.05 -4.30
N ALA A 17 -0.55 1.52 -3.38
CA ALA A 17 -0.91 0.34 -2.61
C ALA A 17 -2.18 0.53 -1.76
N GLN A 18 -2.34 1.70 -1.15
CA GLN A 18 -3.53 2.04 -0.37
C GLN A 18 -4.80 1.95 -1.22
N GLU A 19 -4.79 2.59 -2.38
CA GLU A 19 -5.96 2.60 -3.27
C GLU A 19 -6.27 1.20 -3.82
N LEU A 20 -5.25 0.44 -4.19
CA LEU A 20 -5.43 -0.93 -4.67
C LEU A 20 -6.06 -1.82 -3.60
N LEU A 21 -5.54 -1.81 -2.39
CA LEU A 21 -6.08 -2.63 -1.30
C LEU A 21 -7.50 -2.21 -0.91
N HIS A 22 -7.82 -0.90 -0.89
CA HIS A 22 -9.20 -0.43 -0.68
C HIS A 22 -10.18 -0.95 -1.75
N THR A 23 -9.70 -1.09 -2.98
CA THR A 23 -10.51 -1.60 -4.10
C THR A 23 -10.72 -3.12 -3.99
N PHE A 24 -9.73 -3.85 -3.50
CA PHE A 24 -9.83 -5.32 -3.40
C PHE A 24 -10.81 -5.79 -2.34
N GLY A 25 -10.97 -5.07 -1.23
CA GLY A 25 -11.87 -5.50 -0.17
C GLY A 25 -12.20 -4.43 0.87
N ARG A 26 -13.13 -4.78 1.74
CA ARG A 26 -13.60 -3.94 2.84
C ARG A 26 -13.07 -4.44 4.19
N GLY A 27 -13.18 -3.61 5.21
CA GLY A 27 -12.79 -3.98 6.58
C GLY A 27 -11.31 -3.77 6.90
N MET A 28 -10.58 -3.08 6.02
CA MET A 28 -9.20 -2.68 6.24
C MET A 28 -9.10 -1.19 6.56
N ASN A 29 -8.45 -0.86 7.68
CA ASN A 29 -8.03 0.49 8.02
C ASN A 29 -6.58 0.64 7.56
N ILE A 30 -6.36 1.32 6.46
CA ILE A 30 -5.06 1.40 5.82
C ILE A 30 -4.46 2.78 6.04
N SER A 31 -3.32 2.81 6.70
CA SER A 31 -2.49 4.01 6.86
C SER A 31 -1.22 3.89 6.01
N THR A 32 -0.69 5.02 5.61
CA THR A 32 0.55 5.09 4.83
C THR A 32 1.59 5.92 5.53
N ALA A 33 2.86 5.57 5.36
CA ALA A 33 3.98 6.30 5.94
C ALA A 33 5.24 6.20 5.08
N GLY A 34 6.13 7.15 5.27
CA GLY A 34 7.48 7.16 4.69
C GLY A 34 8.55 7.10 5.77
N VAL A 35 9.67 6.46 5.46
CA VAL A 35 10.86 6.45 6.33
C VAL A 35 11.65 7.75 6.22
N MET A 36 11.46 8.48 5.13
CA MET A 36 11.99 9.82 4.91
C MET A 36 10.87 10.83 4.81
N GLU A 37 11.18 12.09 5.09
CA GLU A 37 10.22 13.18 4.97
C GLU A 37 9.91 13.48 3.50
N GLY A 38 8.67 13.26 3.09
CA GLY A 38 8.17 13.59 1.77
C GLY A 38 7.45 14.93 1.75
N ASN A 39 7.46 15.61 0.60
CA ASN A 39 6.83 16.93 0.45
C ASN A 39 5.38 16.82 -0.02
N CYS A 40 5.15 16.13 -1.11
CA CYS A 40 3.84 16.01 -1.74
C CYS A 40 3.77 14.75 -2.63
N VAL A 41 2.56 14.39 -2.99
CA VAL A 41 2.32 13.36 -4.01
C VAL A 41 2.51 13.98 -5.39
N PRO A 42 3.40 13.45 -6.24
CA PRO A 42 3.61 14.01 -7.59
C PRO A 42 2.35 13.95 -8.45
N ASP A 43 2.10 15.00 -9.24
CA ASP A 43 0.94 15.07 -10.13
C ASP A 43 0.91 13.93 -11.14
N VAL A 44 2.06 13.50 -11.64
CA VAL A 44 2.16 12.39 -12.59
C VAL A 44 1.62 11.08 -12.00
N VAL A 45 1.83 10.83 -10.72
CA VAL A 45 1.24 9.65 -10.02
C VAL A 45 -0.28 9.75 -10.00
N CYS A 46 -0.80 10.91 -9.62
CA CYS A 46 -2.25 11.14 -9.60
C CYS A 46 -2.87 10.97 -11.00
N ASN A 47 -2.24 11.52 -12.01
CA ASN A 47 -2.73 11.47 -13.40
C ASN A 47 -2.76 10.03 -13.94
N VAL A 48 -1.70 9.26 -13.75
CA VAL A 48 -1.65 7.86 -14.20
C VAL A 48 -2.70 7.03 -13.47
N MET A 49 -2.87 7.22 -12.17
CA MET A 49 -3.87 6.49 -11.40
C MET A 49 -5.30 6.87 -11.79
N GLU A 50 -5.57 8.15 -12.05
CA GLU A 50 -6.88 8.60 -12.56
C GLU A 50 -7.21 7.98 -13.91
N GLN A 51 -6.25 7.85 -14.81
CA GLN A 51 -6.44 7.16 -16.10
C GLN A 51 -6.83 5.68 -15.93
N ASN A 52 -6.45 5.07 -14.81
CA ASN A 52 -6.82 3.70 -14.45
C ASN A 52 -8.04 3.62 -13.52
N GLY A 53 -8.74 4.72 -13.28
CA GLY A 53 -9.96 4.78 -12.49
C GLY A 53 -9.78 4.92 -10.98
N TYR A 54 -8.60 5.31 -10.51
CA TYR A 54 -8.30 5.47 -9.08
C TYR A 54 -8.03 6.93 -8.71
N GLY A 55 -8.64 7.39 -7.61
CA GLY A 55 -8.35 8.70 -7.03
C GLY A 55 -7.28 8.59 -5.94
N ILE A 56 -6.10 9.13 -6.19
CA ILE A 56 -5.02 9.18 -5.19
C ILE A 56 -5.23 10.34 -4.23
N SER A 57 -5.16 10.06 -2.93
CA SER A 57 -5.17 11.10 -1.90
C SER A 57 -3.95 12.00 -2.01
N ARG A 58 -4.19 13.31 -2.11
CA ARG A 58 -3.13 14.35 -2.11
C ARG A 58 -2.78 14.83 -0.70
N LYS A 59 -3.23 14.13 0.33
CA LYS A 59 -2.89 14.43 1.71
C LYS A 59 -1.36 14.44 1.89
N LYS A 60 -0.86 15.38 2.68
CA LYS A 60 0.57 15.49 2.96
C LYS A 60 1.14 14.14 3.44
N PRO A 61 2.30 13.73 2.93
CA PRO A 61 3.00 12.54 3.38
C PRO A 61 3.25 12.53 4.89
N SER A 62 3.11 11.36 5.49
CA SER A 62 3.34 11.15 6.93
C SER A 62 4.63 10.36 7.16
N GLY A 63 5.40 10.76 8.17
CA GLY A 63 6.55 9.99 8.60
C GLY A 63 6.14 8.77 9.44
N VAL A 64 6.93 7.71 9.38
CA VAL A 64 6.68 6.45 10.12
C VAL A 64 6.66 6.66 11.64
N GLY A 65 7.38 7.66 12.15
CA GLY A 65 7.41 7.99 13.59
C GLY A 65 6.03 8.32 14.18
N VAL A 66 5.11 8.86 13.39
CA VAL A 66 3.73 9.14 13.82
C VAL A 66 2.99 7.87 14.25
N TYR A 67 3.37 6.73 13.72
CA TYR A 67 2.72 5.45 13.93
C TYR A 67 3.47 4.50 14.89
N ALA A 68 4.58 4.94 15.45
CA ALA A 68 5.46 4.10 16.27
C ALA A 68 4.79 3.53 17.54
N HIS A 69 3.77 4.20 18.07
CA HIS A 69 3.06 3.79 19.28
C HIS A 69 1.77 3.00 19.03
N ARG A 70 1.42 2.76 17.77
CA ARG A 70 0.23 1.99 17.42
C ARG A 70 0.56 0.52 17.19
N SER A 71 -0.42 -0.34 17.45
CA SER A 71 -0.36 -1.75 17.10
C SER A 71 -1.02 -1.98 15.74
N TRP A 72 -0.41 -2.85 14.95
CA TRP A 72 -0.83 -3.15 13.59
C TRP A 72 -1.06 -4.65 13.41
N ASP A 73 -2.07 -5.02 12.65
CA ASP A 73 -2.24 -6.40 12.20
C ASP A 73 -1.17 -6.75 11.16
N TYR A 74 -0.95 -5.84 10.21
CA TYR A 74 0.09 -5.96 9.20
C TYR A 74 0.89 -4.65 9.07
N VAL A 75 2.20 -4.79 8.98
CA VAL A 75 3.11 -3.77 8.45
C VAL A 75 3.64 -4.28 7.12
N VAL A 76 3.33 -3.56 6.04
CA VAL A 76 3.73 -3.91 4.68
C VAL A 76 4.80 -2.94 4.21
N ILE A 77 6.00 -3.44 4.03
CA ILE A 77 7.16 -2.68 3.58
C ILE A 77 7.26 -2.84 2.05
N LEU A 78 7.21 -1.73 1.34
CA LEU A 78 7.02 -1.72 -0.12
C LEU A 78 8.32 -1.60 -0.92
N CYS A 79 9.43 -1.28 -0.27
CA CYS A 79 10.71 -1.13 -0.96
C CYS A 79 11.89 -1.45 -0.04
N LYS A 80 13.00 -1.82 -0.66
CA LYS A 80 14.23 -2.20 0.04
C LYS A 80 14.78 -1.08 0.92
N LYS A 81 14.75 0.16 0.46
CA LYS A 81 15.24 1.30 1.24
C LYS A 81 14.44 1.51 2.52
N ALA A 82 13.12 1.34 2.48
CA ALA A 82 12.29 1.39 3.67
C ALA A 82 12.60 0.24 4.64
N GLU A 83 12.87 -0.95 4.12
CA GLU A 83 13.28 -2.10 4.93
C GLU A 83 14.59 -1.82 5.67
N GLU A 84 15.59 -1.29 5.00
CA GLU A 84 16.90 -0.96 5.58
C GLU A 84 16.78 0.11 6.68
N GLU A 85 16.02 1.15 6.45
CA GLU A 85 15.78 2.23 7.43
C GLU A 85 14.93 1.78 8.63
N LEU A 86 13.98 0.88 8.43
CA LEU A 86 13.13 0.35 9.49
C LEU A 86 13.84 -0.57 10.46
N ASN A 87 15.01 -1.10 10.13
CA ASN A 87 15.81 -1.90 11.05
C ASN A 87 16.19 -1.13 12.33
N PHE A 88 16.10 0.20 12.30
CA PHE A 88 16.34 1.08 13.45
C PHE A 88 15.07 1.45 14.22
N LEU A 89 13.89 1.08 13.73
CA LEU A 89 12.60 1.41 14.32
C LEU A 89 11.84 0.14 14.71
N THR A 90 11.40 0.05 15.94
CA THR A 90 10.54 -1.04 16.38
C THR A 90 9.08 -0.66 16.19
N LEU A 91 8.42 -1.33 15.26
CA LEU A 91 6.98 -1.22 15.04
C LEU A 91 6.27 -2.44 15.65
N ASN A 92 5.19 -2.19 16.36
CA ASN A 92 4.38 -3.25 16.94
C ASN A 92 3.42 -3.81 15.89
N ALA A 93 3.79 -4.91 15.24
CA ALA A 93 3.01 -5.56 14.20
C ALA A 93 2.90 -7.07 14.48
N LYS A 94 1.71 -7.62 14.26
CA LYS A 94 1.50 -9.08 14.32
C LYS A 94 2.23 -9.79 13.19
N ARG A 95 2.23 -9.18 12.00
CA ARG A 95 2.94 -9.68 10.81
C ARG A 95 3.60 -8.55 10.06
N GLN A 96 4.78 -8.84 9.51
CA GLN A 96 5.48 -7.98 8.57
C GLN A 96 5.57 -8.67 7.21
N VAL A 97 5.27 -7.93 6.16
CA VAL A 97 5.32 -8.39 4.78
C VAL A 97 6.23 -7.46 3.99
N HIS A 98 7.08 -8.02 3.16
CA HIS A 98 8.08 -7.29 2.40
C HIS A 98 7.85 -7.45 0.90
N PHE A 99 7.73 -6.32 0.21
CA PHE A 99 7.79 -6.21 -1.23
C PHE A 99 9.01 -5.39 -1.64
N ASN A 100 9.47 -5.57 -2.84
CA ASN A 100 10.57 -4.78 -3.39
C ASN A 100 10.14 -4.13 -4.70
N PHE A 101 9.27 -3.13 -4.60
CA PHE A 101 8.86 -2.33 -5.74
C PHE A 101 9.91 -1.26 -6.05
N GLU A 102 10.30 -1.17 -7.31
CA GLU A 102 11.27 -0.18 -7.74
C GLU A 102 10.74 1.26 -7.63
N ASP A 103 11.66 2.20 -7.42
CA ASP A 103 11.33 3.62 -7.40
C ASP A 103 11.18 4.13 -8.84
N PRO A 104 9.99 4.60 -9.26
CA PRO A 104 9.77 5.12 -10.60
C PRO A 104 10.48 6.46 -10.85
N PHE A 105 10.97 7.12 -9.80
CA PHE A 105 11.70 8.39 -9.88
C PHE A 105 13.22 8.24 -9.69
N LYS A 106 13.73 7.04 -9.77
CA LYS A 106 15.15 6.73 -9.59
C LYS A 106 16.04 7.48 -10.59
N ASN A 107 15.58 7.68 -11.80
CA ASN A 107 16.26 8.43 -12.83
C ASN A 107 15.71 9.86 -12.92
N ARG A 108 16.47 10.85 -12.45
CA ARG A 108 16.07 12.26 -12.42
C ARG A 108 15.98 12.93 -13.78
N PHE A 109 16.53 12.30 -14.82
CA PHE A 109 16.60 12.86 -16.18
C PHE A 109 15.54 12.31 -17.12
N GLN A 110 14.51 11.68 -16.59
CA GLN A 110 13.42 11.15 -17.39
C GLN A 110 12.50 12.27 -17.89
N SER A 111 12.04 12.13 -19.13
CA SER A 111 10.92 12.91 -19.64
C SER A 111 9.63 12.58 -18.89
N GLU A 112 8.65 13.50 -18.96
CA GLU A 112 7.32 13.27 -18.36
C GLU A 112 6.66 11.99 -18.88
N GLY A 113 6.74 11.71 -20.19
CA GLY A 113 6.23 10.50 -20.82
C GLY A 113 6.91 9.22 -20.32
N GLU A 114 8.21 9.27 -20.06
CA GLU A 114 8.96 8.15 -19.48
C GLU A 114 8.56 7.91 -18.02
N GLN A 115 8.32 8.96 -17.25
CA GLN A 115 7.81 8.86 -15.88
C GLN A 115 6.42 8.24 -15.84
N GLU A 116 5.52 8.68 -16.70
CA GLU A 116 4.16 8.11 -16.84
C GLU A 116 4.24 6.61 -17.15
N GLN A 117 5.09 6.22 -18.10
CA GLN A 117 5.28 4.82 -18.48
C GLN A 117 5.81 3.97 -17.31
N GLN A 118 6.75 4.50 -16.55
CA GLN A 118 7.31 3.78 -15.40
C GLN A 118 6.30 3.63 -14.26
N ILE A 119 5.48 4.65 -14.01
CA ILE A 119 4.41 4.57 -13.03
C ILE A 119 3.33 3.59 -13.49
N ALA A 120 2.99 3.56 -14.77
CA ALA A 120 2.04 2.60 -15.31
C ALA A 120 2.54 1.15 -15.16
N THR A 121 3.80 0.90 -15.44
CA THR A 121 4.44 -0.41 -15.24
C THR A 121 4.49 -0.81 -13.76
N LEU A 122 4.81 0.13 -12.90
CA LEU A 122 4.80 -0.07 -11.44
C LEU A 122 3.39 -0.43 -10.96
N TYR A 123 2.38 0.31 -11.41
CA TYR A 123 0.98 0.05 -11.09
C TYR A 123 0.57 -1.39 -11.43
N GLU A 124 0.87 -1.86 -12.63
CA GLU A 124 0.55 -3.22 -13.07
C GLU A 124 1.24 -4.29 -12.21
N THR A 125 2.51 -4.08 -11.90
CA THR A 125 3.28 -4.98 -11.03
C THR A 125 2.71 -4.99 -9.61
N MET A 126 2.41 -3.84 -9.06
CA MET A 126 1.81 -3.69 -7.73
C MET A 126 0.42 -4.32 -7.67
N TYR A 127 -0.40 -4.08 -8.70
CA TYR A 127 -1.75 -4.67 -8.78
C TYR A 127 -1.69 -6.19 -8.65
N ARG A 128 -0.85 -6.84 -9.46
CA ARG A 128 -0.71 -8.30 -9.46
C ARG A 128 -0.23 -8.83 -8.10
N GLN A 129 0.86 -8.29 -7.59
CA GLN A 129 1.46 -8.78 -6.34
C GLN A 129 0.62 -8.48 -5.10
N LEU A 130 0.02 -7.31 -5.03
CA LEU A 130 -0.85 -6.95 -3.91
C LEU A 130 -2.20 -7.68 -3.96
N TYR A 131 -2.70 -7.99 -5.16
CA TYR A 131 -3.90 -8.81 -5.29
C TYR A 131 -3.66 -10.26 -4.82
N GLU A 132 -2.53 -10.85 -5.18
CA GLU A 132 -2.12 -12.17 -4.66
C GLU A 132 -2.01 -12.17 -3.13
N PHE A 133 -1.38 -11.16 -2.57
CA PHE A 133 -1.28 -10.97 -1.12
C PHE A 133 -2.66 -10.82 -0.46
N TYR A 134 -3.52 -9.99 -1.03
CA TYR A 134 -4.89 -9.83 -0.54
C TYR A 134 -5.66 -11.16 -0.57
N ARG A 135 -5.63 -11.85 -1.70
CA ARG A 135 -6.33 -13.14 -1.88
C ARG A 135 -5.84 -14.19 -0.88
N ASP A 136 -4.53 -14.33 -0.74
CA ASP A 136 -3.93 -15.45 -0.02
C ASP A 136 -3.83 -15.21 1.50
N GLU A 137 -3.69 -13.97 1.94
CA GLU A 137 -3.47 -13.64 3.34
C GLU A 137 -4.58 -12.82 4.01
N LEU A 138 -5.20 -11.90 3.29
CA LEU A 138 -6.13 -10.94 3.90
C LEU A 138 -7.59 -11.35 3.75
N SER A 139 -7.98 -11.89 2.62
CA SER A 139 -9.39 -12.11 2.28
C SER A 139 -10.11 -13.04 3.26
N GLU A 140 -9.47 -14.12 3.68
CA GLU A 140 -10.06 -15.08 4.64
C GLU A 140 -10.29 -14.47 6.02
N GLN A 141 -9.44 -13.54 6.43
CA GLN A 141 -9.56 -12.86 7.73
C GLN A 141 -10.61 -11.75 7.71
N LEU A 142 -10.94 -11.24 6.53
CA LEU A 142 -11.91 -10.17 6.32
C LEU A 142 -13.33 -10.68 6.11
N LEU A 143 -13.49 -11.93 5.70
CA LEU A 143 -14.80 -12.55 5.57
C LEU A 143 -15.40 -12.73 6.97
N PRO A 144 -16.65 -12.30 7.21
CA PRO A 144 -17.33 -12.62 8.45
C PRO A 144 -17.38 -14.13 8.57
N ARG A 145 -16.86 -14.68 9.66
CA ARG A 145 -17.02 -16.10 9.97
C ARG A 145 -18.51 -16.38 10.07
N CYS A 146 -19.05 -17.05 9.08
CA CYS A 146 -20.43 -17.49 9.13
C CYS A 146 -20.59 -18.48 10.29
N THR A 147 -21.34 -18.07 11.31
CA THR A 147 -21.68 -18.92 12.46
C THR A 147 -22.83 -19.88 12.17
N CYS A 148 -23.42 -19.81 10.98
CA CYS A 148 -24.42 -20.76 10.52
C CYS A 148 -23.72 -22.05 10.06
N GLY A 149 -23.83 -23.10 10.86
CA GLY A 149 -23.26 -24.41 10.53
C GLY A 149 -23.67 -24.90 9.15
N ALA A 150 -22.69 -25.39 8.44
CA ALA A 150 -22.67 -26.13 7.19
C ALA A 150 -23.95 -26.15 6.33
N ASN A 151 -23.74 -25.73 5.12
CA ASN A 151 -24.54 -25.87 3.90
C ASN A 151 -25.47 -24.74 3.50
N THR A 152 -25.21 -24.34 2.27
CA THR A 152 -26.03 -23.57 1.35
C THR A 152 -26.12 -22.06 1.61
N TYR A 153 -25.48 -21.31 0.71
CA TYR A 153 -25.73 -19.90 0.37
C TYR A 153 -26.16 -18.99 1.54
N CYS A 154 -25.20 -18.59 2.36
CA CYS A 154 -25.42 -17.55 3.34
C CYS A 154 -25.47 -16.18 2.63
N ARG A 155 -26.67 -15.66 2.40
CA ARG A 155 -26.89 -14.22 2.14
C ARG A 155 -26.84 -13.52 3.50
N CYS A 156 -25.68 -13.08 3.91
CA CYS A 156 -25.57 -12.09 4.98
C CYS A 156 -25.73 -10.71 4.31
N GLU A 157 -26.90 -10.09 4.45
CA GLU A 157 -27.13 -8.68 4.20
C GLU A 157 -26.48 -7.84 5.31
#